data_aedaac98671bad9e5b5b2052b806078d
#
_entry.id   aedaac98671bad9e5b5b2052b806078d
#
_cell.length_a   1.000
_cell.length_b   1.000
_cell.length_c   1.000
_cell.angle_alpha   90.00
_cell.angle_beta   90.00
_cell.angle_gamma   90.00
#
_symmetry.space_group_name_H-M   'P 1'
#
loop_
_entity.id
_entity.type
_entity.pdbx_description
1 polymer ?
#
loop_
_entity_poly.entity_id
_entity_poly.type
_entity_poly.pdbx_seq_one_letter_code
_entity_poly.pdbx_strand_id
1 'polypeptide(L)'
;IDNLCQIAHNVQIGDNTVMAALVGIAGSTKIGRNCIIAGQVGIAGHLVIPDDTKFAAQSGVLSNIRHSGGSFMGSPAIPYNEFMRSYAIFRRQGKDSIK
;
A
#
# COMPACT_ATOMS: atom_id res chain seq x y z
N ILE A 1 -5.46 9.41 11.34
CA ILE A 1 -6.27 8.23 10.92
C ILE A 1 -7.68 8.71 10.63
N ASP A 2 -8.13 8.49 9.42
CA ASP A 2 -9.43 8.96 8.96
C ASP A 2 -10.54 7.94 9.30
N ASN A 3 -11.76 8.23 8.85
CA ASN A 3 -12.96 7.46 9.20
C ASN A 3 -12.92 6.03 8.66
N LEU A 4 -13.58 5.14 9.42
CA LEU A 4 -13.79 3.75 9.03
C LEU A 4 -12.50 2.97 8.76
N CYS A 5 -11.39 3.39 9.39
CA CYS A 5 -10.18 2.59 9.39
C CYS A 5 -10.34 1.42 10.35
N GLN A 6 -9.91 0.25 9.93
CA GLN A 6 -9.92 -0.96 10.74
C GLN A 6 -8.47 -1.30 11.10
N ILE A 7 -8.13 -1.12 12.37
CA ILE A 7 -6.78 -1.41 12.85
C ILE A 7 -6.88 -2.54 13.87
N ALA A 8 -6.30 -3.68 13.52
CA ALA A 8 -6.35 -4.86 14.36
C ALA A 8 -5.42 -4.74 15.57
N HIS A 9 -5.45 -5.74 16.44
CA HIS A 9 -4.67 -5.72 17.69
C HIS A 9 -3.16 -5.75 17.41
N ASN A 10 -2.39 -5.19 18.32
CA ASN A 10 -0.92 -5.18 18.30
C ASN A 10 -0.32 -4.48 17.07
N VAL A 11 -1.07 -3.62 16.39
CA VAL A 11 -0.54 -2.78 15.31
C VAL A 11 0.20 -1.59 15.93
N GLN A 12 1.40 -1.31 15.42
CA GLN A 12 2.19 -0.15 15.81
C GLN A 12 2.29 0.79 14.63
N ILE A 13 1.98 2.06 14.88
CA ILE A 13 2.00 3.09 13.84
C ILE A 13 2.91 4.22 14.33
N GLY A 14 3.93 4.54 13.52
CA GLY A 14 4.88 5.58 13.85
C GLY A 14 4.30 6.99 13.73
N ASP A 15 5.07 7.97 14.20
CA ASP A 15 4.65 9.36 14.22
C ASP A 15 4.46 9.93 12.81
N ASN A 16 3.51 10.83 12.68
CA ASN A 16 3.24 11.56 11.44
C ASN A 16 2.83 10.67 10.26
N THR A 17 2.39 9.44 10.54
CA THR A 17 1.83 8.58 9.50
C THR A 17 0.38 8.96 9.28
N VAL A 18 0.02 9.16 8.02
CA VAL A 18 -1.33 9.57 7.61
C VAL A 18 -2.05 8.41 6.94
N MET A 19 -3.26 8.14 7.40
CA MET A 19 -4.12 7.12 6.81
C MET A 19 -5.44 7.75 6.37
N ALA A 20 -5.78 7.58 5.11
CA ALA A 20 -7.07 8.01 4.60
C ALA A 20 -8.16 7.00 4.99
N ALA A 21 -9.39 7.26 4.58
CA ALA A 21 -10.53 6.46 4.98
C ALA A 21 -10.49 5.02 4.44
N LEU A 22 -11.11 4.11 5.18
CA LEU A 22 -11.30 2.71 4.78
C LEU A 22 -10.01 1.90 4.65
N VAL A 23 -8.94 2.32 5.33
CA VAL A 23 -7.71 1.54 5.41
C VAL A 23 -7.90 0.39 6.39
N GLY A 24 -7.45 -0.82 6.02
CA GLY A 24 -7.48 -1.99 6.89
C GLY A 24 -6.06 -2.49 7.16
N ILE A 25 -5.73 -2.69 8.44
CA ILE A 25 -4.42 -3.20 8.85
C ILE A 25 -4.64 -4.42 9.72
N ALA A 26 -4.13 -5.56 9.28
CA ALA A 26 -4.23 -6.80 10.04
C ALA A 26 -3.25 -6.83 11.22
N GLY A 27 -3.45 -7.78 12.12
CA GLY A 27 -2.77 -7.79 13.41
C GLY A 27 -1.26 -7.87 13.37
N SER A 28 -0.63 -7.27 14.35
CA SER A 28 0.81 -7.32 14.61
C SER A 28 1.69 -6.72 13.51
N THR A 29 1.14 -5.86 12.67
CA THR A 29 1.89 -5.13 11.65
C THR A 29 2.49 -3.87 12.27
N LYS A 30 3.71 -3.55 11.86
CA LYS A 30 4.42 -2.35 12.30
C LYS A 30 4.59 -1.40 11.14
N ILE A 31 4.10 -0.17 11.30
CA ILE A 31 4.20 0.87 10.28
C ILE A 31 5.11 1.96 10.81
N GLY A 32 6.08 2.36 10.01
CA GLY A 32 7.07 3.38 10.39
C GLY A 32 6.48 4.79 10.45
N ARG A 33 7.37 5.77 10.52
CA ARG A 33 7.02 7.18 10.60
C ARG A 33 6.87 7.79 9.22
N ASN A 34 6.10 8.86 9.13
CA ASN A 34 5.95 9.67 7.92
C ASN A 34 5.45 8.87 6.72
N CYS A 35 4.68 7.82 6.97
CA CYS A 35 4.07 7.04 5.89
C CYS A 35 2.78 7.70 5.43
N ILE A 36 2.45 7.54 4.16
CA ILE A 36 1.19 8.00 3.60
C ILE A 36 0.45 6.80 3.05
N ILE A 37 -0.72 6.53 3.62
CA ILE A 37 -1.53 5.38 3.23
C ILE A 37 -2.86 5.93 2.71
N ALA A 38 -3.05 5.86 1.40
CA ALA A 38 -4.23 6.39 0.74
C ALA A 38 -5.46 5.52 1.02
N GLY A 39 -6.61 5.95 0.56
CA GLY A 39 -7.88 5.29 0.89
C GLY A 39 -7.97 3.85 0.41
N GLN A 40 -8.66 3.02 1.18
CA GLN A 40 -8.96 1.62 0.85
C GLN A 40 -7.73 0.73 0.68
N VAL A 41 -6.59 1.09 1.29
CA VAL A 41 -5.40 0.24 1.31
C VAL A 41 -5.61 -0.88 2.33
N GLY A 42 -5.24 -2.10 1.96
CA GLY A 42 -5.22 -3.25 2.87
C GLY A 42 -3.80 -3.70 3.14
N ILE A 43 -3.47 -3.93 4.40
CA ILE A 43 -2.13 -4.39 4.80
C ILE A 43 -2.27 -5.69 5.58
N ALA A 44 -1.57 -6.73 5.12
CA ALA A 44 -1.60 -8.05 5.74
C ALA A 44 -0.93 -8.03 7.13
N GLY A 45 -1.15 -9.08 7.90
CA GLY A 45 -0.63 -9.19 9.26
C GLY A 45 0.85 -9.50 9.33
N HIS A 46 1.46 -9.16 10.46
CA HIS A 46 2.86 -9.46 10.79
C HIS A 46 3.86 -8.87 9.80
N LEU A 47 3.52 -7.75 9.17
CA LEU A 47 4.42 -7.07 8.24
C LEU A 47 5.17 -5.94 8.92
N VAL A 48 6.28 -5.54 8.33
CA VAL A 48 7.04 -4.35 8.72
C VAL A 48 7.10 -3.41 7.54
N ILE A 49 6.56 -2.21 7.74
CA ILE A 49 6.55 -1.15 6.74
C ILE A 49 7.53 -0.08 7.21
N PRO A 50 8.60 0.18 6.46
CA PRO A 50 9.61 1.16 6.89
C PRO A 50 9.09 2.59 6.82
N ASP A 51 9.90 3.52 7.36
CA ASP A 51 9.57 4.95 7.35
C ASP A 51 9.46 5.50 5.93
N ASP A 52 8.71 6.57 5.79
CA ASP A 52 8.58 7.34 4.55
C ASP A 52 8.04 6.54 3.36
N THR A 53 7.24 5.52 3.63
CA THR A 53 6.64 4.68 2.60
C THR A 53 5.27 5.23 2.22
N LYS A 54 4.95 5.19 0.94
CA LYS A 54 3.67 5.68 0.42
C LYS A 54 2.95 4.57 -0.33
N PHE A 55 1.66 4.45 -0.08
CA PHE A 55 0.79 3.50 -0.79
C PHE A 55 -0.32 4.27 -1.50
N ALA A 56 -0.47 4.03 -2.79
CA ALA A 56 -1.58 4.56 -3.57
C ALA A 56 -2.89 3.89 -3.16
N ALA A 57 -4.00 4.53 -3.47
CA ALA A 57 -5.32 4.04 -3.08
C ALA A 57 -5.58 2.61 -3.59
N GLN A 58 -6.29 1.84 -2.80
CA GLN A 58 -6.69 0.46 -3.10
C GLN A 58 -5.53 -0.51 -3.26
N SER A 59 -4.35 -0.16 -2.77
CA SER A 59 -3.20 -1.07 -2.78
C SER A 59 -3.40 -2.23 -1.80
N GLY A 60 -2.92 -3.41 -2.16
CA GLY A 60 -2.89 -4.57 -1.27
C GLY A 60 -1.45 -4.92 -0.92
N VAL A 61 -1.09 -4.78 0.35
CA VAL A 61 0.27 -5.00 0.82
C VAL A 61 0.34 -6.39 1.46
N LEU A 62 1.03 -7.32 0.80
CA LEU A 62 1.06 -8.73 1.19
C LEU A 62 2.41 -9.18 1.74
N SER A 63 3.44 -8.37 1.63
CA SER A 63 4.78 -8.74 2.08
C SER A 63 5.54 -7.55 2.64
N ASN A 64 6.61 -7.84 3.37
CA ASN A 64 7.46 -6.80 3.95
C ASN A 64 8.09 -5.93 2.87
N ILE A 65 8.26 -4.65 3.22
CA ILE A 65 8.97 -3.70 2.39
C ILE A 65 10.32 -3.45 3.06
N ARG A 66 11.41 -3.62 2.31
CA ARG A 66 12.75 -3.65 2.88
C ARG A 66 13.42 -2.29 2.97
N HIS A 67 13.07 -1.35 2.10
CA HIS A 67 13.72 -0.05 2.03
C HIS A 67 12.72 1.07 2.24
N SER A 68 13.11 2.07 3.04
CA SER A 68 12.26 3.24 3.27
C SER A 68 12.21 4.14 2.03
N GLY A 69 11.24 5.04 2.01
CA GLY A 69 11.11 6.06 0.97
C GLY A 69 10.46 5.60 -0.33
N GLY A 70 9.97 4.37 -0.40
CA GLY A 70 9.34 3.86 -1.62
C GLY A 70 7.88 4.28 -1.78
N SER A 71 7.42 4.27 -3.03
CA SER A 71 6.00 4.45 -3.37
C SER A 71 5.51 3.20 -4.08
N PHE A 72 4.33 2.71 -3.67
CA PHE A 72 3.80 1.43 -4.12
C PHE A 72 2.35 1.57 -4.55
N MET A 73 1.92 0.74 -5.49
CA MET A 73 0.52 0.64 -5.86
C MET A 73 0.21 -0.75 -6.41
N GLY A 74 -1.07 -1.07 -6.42
CA GLY A 74 -1.54 -2.35 -6.94
C GLY A 74 -1.83 -3.38 -5.87
N SER A 75 -2.33 -4.53 -6.29
CA SER A 75 -2.62 -5.65 -5.41
C SER A 75 -2.14 -6.94 -6.09
N PRO A 76 -1.02 -7.50 -5.64
CA PRO A 76 -0.14 -7.03 -4.57
C PRO A 76 0.56 -5.72 -4.93
N ALA A 77 0.89 -4.93 -3.93
CA ALA A 77 1.52 -3.64 -4.13
C ALA A 77 2.97 -3.82 -4.59
N ILE A 78 3.30 -3.16 -5.68
CA ILE A 78 4.64 -3.16 -6.26
C ILE A 78 5.09 -1.70 -6.45
N PRO A 79 6.38 -1.46 -6.74
CA PRO A 79 6.85 -0.09 -6.95
C PRO A 79 6.03 0.64 -8.02
N TYR A 80 5.74 1.90 -7.77
CA TYR A 80 4.80 2.68 -8.58
C TYR A 80 5.17 2.70 -10.06
N ASN A 81 6.42 2.99 -10.38
CA ASN A 81 6.84 3.08 -11.79
C ASN A 81 6.76 1.73 -12.49
N GLU A 82 7.08 0.67 -11.77
CA GLU A 82 6.95 -0.69 -12.30
C GLU A 82 5.49 -1.02 -12.59
N PHE A 83 4.59 -0.68 -11.67
CA PHE A 83 3.17 -0.90 -11.88
C PHE A 83 2.66 -0.14 -13.11
N MET A 84 3.01 1.13 -13.22
CA MET A 84 2.53 1.96 -14.33
C MET A 84 3.00 1.45 -15.68
N ARG A 85 4.25 1.01 -15.78
CA ARG A 85 4.76 0.42 -17.01
C ARG A 85 4.07 -0.88 -17.36
N SER A 86 3.93 -1.76 -16.38
CA SER A 86 3.29 -3.05 -16.58
C SER A 86 1.83 -2.89 -16.98
N TYR A 87 1.12 -1.99 -16.31
CA TYR A 87 -0.27 -1.73 -16.59
C TYR A 87 -0.48 -1.13 -17.98
N ALA A 88 0.40 -0.23 -18.41
CA ALA A 88 0.34 0.35 -19.74
C ALA A 88 0.52 -0.71 -20.83
N ILE A 89 1.45 -1.64 -20.62
CA ILE A 89 1.67 -2.75 -21.54
C ILE A 89 0.44 -3.66 -21.58
N PHE A 90 -0.09 -4.00 -20.44
CA PHE A 90 -1.30 -4.83 -20.34
C PHE A 90 -2.47 -4.20 -21.10
N ARG A 91 -2.70 -2.92 -20.93
CA ARG A 91 -3.79 -2.21 -21.63
C ARG A 91 -3.55 -2.15 -23.13
N ARG A 92 -2.31 -1.93 -23.54
CA ARG A 92 -1.96 -1.91 -24.98
C ARG A 92 -2.25 -3.26 -25.63
N GLN A 93 -1.83 -4.33 -24.99
CA GLN A 93 -2.07 -5.68 -25.51
C GLN A 93 -3.57 -5.97 -25.59
N GLY A 94 -4.35 -5.57 -24.61
CA GLY A 94 -5.78 -5.72 -24.64
C GLY A 94 -6.43 -5.01 -25.80
N LYS A 95 -6.01 -3.77 -26.07
CA LYS A 95 -6.50 -3.00 -27.22
C LYS A 95 -6.11 -3.66 -28.55
N ASP A 96 -4.87 -4.11 -28.65
CA ASP A 96 -4.38 -4.71 -29.89
C ASP A 96 -5.08 -6.03 -30.21
N SER A 97 -5.42 -6.81 -29.18
CA SER A 97 -6.08 -8.10 -29.38
C SER A 97 -7.54 -7.98 -29.84
N ILE A 98 -8.15 -6.83 -29.72
CA ILE A 98 -9.54 -6.58 -30.15
C ILE A 98 -9.64 -6.30 -31.64
N LYS A 99 -8.55 -5.95 -32.27
CA LYS A 99 -8.54 -5.58 -33.70
C LYS A 99 -8.78 -6.77 -34.64
#